data_78115484ebd2d1bac615c1d30fec292b
#
_entry.id   78115484ebd2d1bac615c1d30fec292b
#
_cell.length_a   1.000
_cell.length_b   1.000
_cell.length_c   1.000
_cell.angle_alpha   90.00
_cell.angle_beta   90.00
_cell.angle_gamma   90.00
#
_symmetry.space_group_name_H-M   'P 1'
#
loop_
_entity.id
_entity.type
_entity.pdbx_description
1 polymer ?
#
loop_
_entity_poly.entity_id
_entity_poly.type
_entity_poly.pdbx_seq_one_letter_code
_entity_poly.pdbx_strand_id
1 'polypeptide(L)'
;RMETRSRCVPVQTANLAVRIPGQEPGRVIVGAHFDSWDLGQGAMDNGIGTAQLYAIAHALRGAKPWHTIELVWFNGEEQGLWGSRHEAAQLGNTPVVLMINLDMVGVPIGVNALGDTSRVPALTRWHDARATKLPKGVENMNWLASDHTPYQLAGVRTVTFNGPIPRESVRHYHDMADSIDKVSAALLDDSTRVILEAVRTLADDAALTPFRRSREETRALFTTPGLDRRMRAMDYWPFD
;
A
#
# COMPACT_ATOMS: atom_id res chain seq x y z
N ARG A 1 2.22 -41.25 -4.58
CA ARG A 1 1.36 -40.63 -5.62
C ARG A 1 0.36 -39.75 -4.88
N MET A 2 0.31 -38.48 -5.23
CA MET A 2 -0.69 -37.51 -4.71
C MET A 2 -1.72 -37.28 -5.82
N GLU A 3 -2.99 -37.31 -5.48
CA GLU A 3 -4.10 -37.01 -6.39
C GLU A 3 -4.89 -35.85 -5.77
N THR A 4 -5.07 -34.77 -6.52
CA THR A 4 -5.87 -33.61 -6.07
C THR A 4 -7.10 -33.48 -6.96
N ARG A 5 -8.24 -33.15 -6.35
CA ARG A 5 -9.47 -32.78 -7.04
C ARG A 5 -9.84 -31.38 -6.63
N SER A 6 -9.75 -30.45 -7.55
CA SER A 6 -10.09 -29.06 -7.31
C SER A 6 -11.09 -28.53 -8.34
N ARG A 7 -11.84 -27.51 -7.95
CA ARG A 7 -12.80 -26.84 -8.83
C ARG A 7 -12.70 -25.33 -8.60
N CYS A 8 -12.47 -24.58 -9.67
CA CYS A 8 -12.60 -23.12 -9.63
C CYS A 8 -14.07 -22.74 -9.85
N VAL A 9 -14.58 -21.88 -9.00
CA VAL A 9 -15.93 -21.33 -9.12
C VAL A 9 -15.87 -19.79 -9.06
N PRO A 10 -16.71 -19.08 -9.83
CA PRO A 10 -16.84 -17.63 -9.69
C PRO A 10 -17.34 -17.29 -8.29
N VAL A 11 -16.71 -16.31 -7.68
CA VAL A 11 -17.13 -15.71 -6.40
C VAL A 11 -17.31 -14.21 -6.58
N GLN A 12 -18.25 -13.63 -5.83
CA GLN A 12 -18.38 -12.18 -5.72
C GLN A 12 -17.79 -11.74 -4.39
N THR A 13 -16.96 -10.73 -4.45
CA THR A 13 -16.37 -10.11 -3.27
C THR A 13 -16.40 -8.59 -3.41
N ALA A 14 -16.00 -7.86 -2.37
CA ALA A 14 -15.99 -6.40 -2.36
C ALA A 14 -14.75 -5.88 -1.66
N ASN A 15 -14.27 -4.72 -2.10
CA ASN A 15 -13.42 -3.87 -1.30
C ASN A 15 -14.27 -3.07 -0.30
N LEU A 16 -13.67 -2.63 0.79
CA LEU A 16 -14.28 -1.70 1.71
C LEU A 16 -13.57 -0.36 1.60
N ALA A 17 -14.32 0.74 1.62
CA ALA A 17 -13.72 2.06 1.56
C ALA A 17 -14.38 3.03 2.55
N VAL A 18 -13.54 3.88 3.15
CA VAL A 18 -13.96 5.00 4.00
C VAL A 18 -13.31 6.26 3.48
N ARG A 19 -14.09 7.32 3.32
CA ARG A 19 -13.60 8.63 2.90
C ARG A 19 -13.73 9.65 4.02
N ILE A 20 -12.67 10.39 4.22
CA ILE A 20 -12.59 11.56 5.09
C ILE A 20 -12.49 12.76 4.15
N PRO A 21 -13.58 13.52 3.95
CA PRO A 21 -13.61 14.60 2.97
C PRO A 21 -12.59 15.67 3.29
N GLY A 22 -11.80 16.04 2.28
CA GLY A 22 -10.87 17.15 2.32
C GLY A 22 -11.48 18.46 1.84
N GLN A 23 -10.69 19.52 1.88
CA GLN A 23 -11.04 20.84 1.39
C GLN A 23 -10.92 20.94 -0.14
N GLU A 24 -10.01 20.14 -0.72
CA GLU A 24 -9.76 20.05 -2.15
C GLU A 24 -10.10 18.66 -2.71
N PRO A 25 -10.42 18.55 -4.00
CA PRO A 25 -10.86 17.30 -4.61
C PRO A 25 -9.76 16.24 -4.76
N GLY A 26 -8.49 16.59 -4.57
CA GLY A 26 -7.38 15.64 -4.62
C GLY A 26 -7.54 14.53 -3.58
N ARG A 27 -7.13 13.30 -3.92
CA ARG A 27 -7.21 12.16 -3.00
C ARG A 27 -5.85 11.61 -2.64
N VAL A 28 -5.63 11.42 -1.34
CA VAL A 28 -4.59 10.54 -0.80
C VAL A 28 -5.27 9.22 -0.45
N ILE A 29 -4.94 8.17 -1.20
CA ILE A 29 -5.45 6.82 -0.97
C ILE A 29 -4.50 6.10 -0.05
N VAL A 30 -5.00 5.45 1.00
CA VAL A 30 -4.23 4.55 1.85
C VAL A 30 -4.86 3.18 1.78
N GLY A 31 -4.12 2.19 1.36
CA GLY A 31 -4.64 0.86 1.10
C GLY A 31 -3.89 -0.24 1.83
N ALA A 32 -4.63 -1.28 2.21
CA ALA A 32 -4.11 -2.55 2.70
C ALA A 32 -5.06 -3.66 2.27
N HIS A 33 -4.57 -4.84 1.96
CA HIS A 33 -5.46 -5.97 1.75
C HIS A 33 -5.92 -6.57 3.08
N PHE A 34 -7.08 -7.22 3.07
CA PHE A 34 -7.67 -7.84 4.26
C PHE A 34 -8.00 -9.33 4.06
N ASP A 35 -7.74 -9.86 2.89
CA ASP A 35 -7.63 -11.29 2.66
C ASP A 35 -6.27 -11.82 3.10
N SER A 36 -6.13 -13.13 3.16
CA SER A 36 -4.88 -13.79 3.53
C SER A 36 -4.80 -15.17 2.89
N TRP A 37 -3.66 -15.83 3.05
CA TRP A 37 -3.49 -17.21 2.64
C TRP A 37 -4.41 -18.13 3.43
N ASP A 38 -5.13 -18.98 2.69
CA ASP A 38 -6.09 -19.93 3.23
C ASP A 38 -5.44 -20.87 4.26
N LEU A 39 -6.24 -21.23 5.28
CA LEU A 39 -5.90 -21.96 6.49
C LEU A 39 -5.11 -21.18 7.55
N GLY A 40 -4.44 -20.07 7.22
CA GLY A 40 -3.83 -19.13 8.17
C GLY A 40 -4.84 -18.08 8.68
N GLN A 41 -4.51 -17.39 9.77
CA GLN A 41 -5.27 -16.23 10.22
C GLN A 41 -4.87 -14.96 9.46
N GLY A 42 -3.69 -14.95 8.81
CA GLY A 42 -3.16 -13.78 8.13
C GLY A 42 -2.90 -12.60 9.06
N ALA A 43 -2.42 -12.89 10.28
CA ALA A 43 -2.24 -11.83 11.28
C ALA A 43 -1.15 -10.84 10.90
N MET A 44 -0.04 -11.32 10.31
CA MET A 44 1.01 -10.47 9.76
C MET A 44 0.67 -10.04 8.33
N ASP A 45 0.22 -11.00 7.52
CA ASP A 45 -0.08 -10.83 6.10
C ASP A 45 -1.58 -11.04 5.83
N ASN A 46 -2.41 -9.97 5.85
CA ASN A 46 -2.05 -8.58 6.18
C ASN A 46 -2.98 -8.00 7.27
N GLY A 47 -3.18 -8.75 8.36
CA GLY A 47 -3.93 -8.29 9.54
C GLY A 47 -3.33 -7.01 10.14
N ILE A 48 -1.99 -6.87 10.13
CA ILE A 48 -1.30 -5.64 10.55
C ILE A 48 -1.80 -4.45 9.73
N GLY A 49 -1.74 -4.50 8.40
CA GLY A 49 -2.18 -3.40 7.55
C GLY A 49 -3.66 -3.10 7.69
N THR A 50 -4.49 -4.14 7.78
CA THR A 50 -5.93 -4.01 8.05
C THR A 50 -6.21 -3.26 9.36
N ALA A 51 -5.52 -3.61 10.44
CA ALA A 51 -5.68 -2.97 11.75
C ALA A 51 -5.15 -1.54 11.76
N GLN A 52 -4.02 -1.29 11.08
CA GLN A 52 -3.47 0.06 10.88
C GLN A 52 -4.48 0.98 10.19
N LEU A 53 -5.10 0.55 9.09
CA LEU A 53 -6.13 1.32 8.40
C LEU A 53 -7.32 1.63 9.32
N TYR A 54 -7.78 0.64 10.10
CA TYR A 54 -8.88 0.84 11.04
C TYR A 54 -8.53 1.89 12.09
N ALA A 55 -7.36 1.80 12.69
CA ALA A 55 -6.90 2.76 13.70
C ALA A 55 -6.72 4.17 13.11
N ILE A 56 -6.21 4.28 11.87
CA ILE A 56 -6.09 5.55 11.13
C ILE A 56 -7.47 6.13 10.86
N ALA A 57 -8.44 5.34 10.40
CA ALA A 57 -9.81 5.78 10.17
C ALA A 57 -10.43 6.37 11.44
N HIS A 58 -10.24 5.68 12.58
CA HIS A 58 -10.73 6.15 13.86
C HIS A 58 -10.06 7.44 14.31
N ALA A 59 -8.73 7.54 14.19
CA ALA A 59 -7.95 8.72 14.58
C ALA A 59 -8.21 9.96 13.71
N LEU A 60 -8.70 9.76 12.49
CA LEU A 60 -9.02 10.84 11.54
C LEU A 60 -10.50 11.21 11.53
N ARG A 61 -11.32 10.63 12.41
CA ARG A 61 -12.75 10.98 12.49
C ARG A 61 -12.92 12.47 12.76
N GLY A 62 -13.66 13.15 11.91
CA GLY A 62 -13.91 14.59 12.02
C GLY A 62 -12.73 15.47 11.59
N ALA A 63 -11.63 14.91 11.11
CA ALA A 63 -10.56 15.70 10.51
C ALA A 63 -11.06 16.38 9.21
N LYS A 64 -10.39 17.49 8.88
CA LYS A 64 -10.65 18.26 7.64
C LYS A 64 -9.32 18.48 6.92
N PRO A 65 -8.73 17.42 6.35
CA PRO A 65 -7.45 17.52 5.66
C PRO A 65 -7.57 18.42 4.42
N TRP A 66 -6.45 18.85 3.85
CA TRP A 66 -6.43 19.56 2.58
C TRP A 66 -6.94 18.67 1.44
N HIS A 67 -6.36 17.48 1.27
CA HIS A 67 -6.81 16.47 0.32
C HIS A 67 -7.74 15.46 1.01
N THR A 68 -8.74 14.97 0.28
CA THR A 68 -9.56 13.86 0.75
C THR A 68 -8.69 12.64 1.05
N ILE A 69 -8.83 12.04 2.24
CA ILE A 69 -8.20 10.76 2.56
C ILE A 69 -9.20 9.65 2.27
N GLU A 70 -8.80 8.70 1.45
CA GLU A 70 -9.58 7.50 1.13
C GLU A 70 -8.83 6.27 1.64
N LEU A 71 -9.42 5.58 2.61
CA LEU A 71 -8.89 4.35 3.19
C LEU A 71 -9.58 3.18 2.50
N VAL A 72 -8.80 2.26 1.95
CA VAL A 72 -9.34 1.14 1.16
C VAL A 72 -8.77 -0.18 1.67
N TRP A 73 -9.65 -1.09 2.08
CA TRP A 73 -9.32 -2.48 2.34
C TRP A 73 -9.56 -3.27 1.06
N PHE A 74 -8.51 -3.77 0.45
CA PHE A 74 -8.58 -4.56 -0.79
C PHE A 74 -8.86 -6.02 -0.48
N ASN A 75 -9.59 -6.69 -1.36
CA ASN A 75 -9.85 -8.13 -1.27
C ASN A 75 -9.23 -8.84 -2.47
N GLY A 76 -8.74 -10.07 -2.23
CA GLY A 76 -8.15 -10.90 -3.28
C GLY A 76 -6.78 -10.43 -3.73
N GLU A 77 -5.98 -9.86 -2.84
CA GLU A 77 -4.57 -9.55 -3.08
C GLU A 77 -3.80 -10.82 -3.36
N GLU A 78 -3.93 -11.79 -2.45
CA GLU A 78 -3.25 -13.08 -2.45
C GLU A 78 -3.55 -13.95 -3.68
N GLN A 79 -4.69 -13.73 -4.30
CA GLN A 79 -5.09 -14.42 -5.53
C GLN A 79 -4.77 -13.63 -6.81
N GLY A 80 -4.04 -12.53 -6.71
CA GLY A 80 -3.55 -11.76 -7.86
C GLY A 80 -4.02 -10.31 -7.91
N LEU A 81 -4.07 -9.62 -6.79
CA LEU A 81 -4.33 -8.17 -6.69
C LEU A 81 -5.72 -7.77 -7.20
N TRP A 82 -6.74 -8.62 -7.05
CA TRP A 82 -8.04 -8.39 -7.69
C TRP A 82 -8.72 -7.12 -7.23
N GLY A 83 -8.69 -6.85 -5.92
CA GLY A 83 -9.30 -5.66 -5.34
C GLY A 83 -8.65 -4.37 -5.80
N SER A 84 -7.34 -4.28 -5.73
CA SER A 84 -6.60 -3.09 -6.16
C SER A 84 -6.61 -2.89 -7.67
N ARG A 85 -6.64 -3.97 -8.47
CA ARG A 85 -6.86 -3.89 -9.94
C ARG A 85 -8.22 -3.30 -10.25
N HIS A 86 -9.27 -3.75 -9.55
CA HIS A 86 -10.61 -3.24 -9.73
C HIS A 86 -10.68 -1.74 -9.41
N GLU A 87 -10.18 -1.33 -8.24
CA GLU A 87 -10.16 0.08 -7.84
C GLU A 87 -9.34 0.96 -8.81
N ALA A 88 -8.13 0.51 -9.17
CA ALA A 88 -7.28 1.25 -10.09
C ALA A 88 -7.92 1.44 -11.47
N ALA A 89 -8.67 0.43 -11.97
CA ALA A 89 -9.41 0.52 -13.23
C ALA A 89 -10.61 1.48 -13.15
N GLN A 90 -11.23 1.63 -11.97
CA GLN A 90 -12.39 2.51 -11.76
C GLN A 90 -12.00 3.97 -11.47
N LEU A 91 -10.72 4.27 -11.32
CA LEU A 91 -10.27 5.64 -11.00
C LEU A 91 -10.70 6.69 -12.04
N GLY A 92 -10.78 6.33 -13.33
CA GLY A 92 -11.13 7.27 -14.39
C GLY A 92 -10.34 8.59 -14.27
N ASN A 93 -11.04 9.71 -14.22
CA ASN A 93 -10.45 11.05 -14.05
C ASN A 93 -10.34 11.49 -12.58
N THR A 94 -10.49 10.58 -11.63
CA THR A 94 -10.34 10.90 -10.21
C THR A 94 -8.97 11.52 -9.94
N PRO A 95 -8.90 12.70 -9.32
CA PRO A 95 -7.64 13.41 -9.07
C PRO A 95 -6.91 12.76 -7.88
N VAL A 96 -6.06 11.77 -8.15
CA VAL A 96 -5.25 11.11 -7.11
C VAL A 96 -3.92 11.82 -6.95
N VAL A 97 -3.62 12.22 -5.72
CA VAL A 97 -2.35 12.84 -5.32
C VAL A 97 -1.29 11.78 -5.08
N LEU A 98 -1.68 10.73 -4.33
CA LEU A 98 -0.78 9.70 -3.86
C LEU A 98 -1.59 8.47 -3.43
N MET A 99 -1.01 7.27 -3.63
CA MET A 99 -1.47 6.03 -2.98
C MET A 99 -0.38 5.51 -2.04
N ILE A 100 -0.73 5.25 -0.80
CA ILE A 100 0.14 4.68 0.24
C ILE A 100 -0.29 3.23 0.44
N ASN A 101 0.63 2.30 0.24
CA ASN A 101 0.38 0.87 0.44
C ASN A 101 0.89 0.40 1.81
N LEU A 102 0.04 -0.29 2.53
CA LEU A 102 0.37 -0.88 3.84
C LEU A 102 0.22 -2.40 3.75
N ASP A 103 1.33 -3.04 3.51
CA ASP A 103 1.40 -4.49 3.38
C ASP A 103 2.56 -5.00 4.22
N MET A 104 2.24 -5.75 5.27
CA MET A 104 3.19 -6.28 6.25
C MET A 104 4.13 -5.20 6.83
N VAL A 105 3.62 -4.00 7.08
CA VAL A 105 4.44 -2.90 7.60
C VAL A 105 4.56 -3.01 9.12
N GLY A 106 5.73 -3.45 9.58
CA GLY A 106 6.13 -3.35 10.98
C GLY A 106 6.47 -1.90 11.38
N VAL A 107 7.24 -1.68 12.44
CA VAL A 107 7.65 -0.31 12.83
C VAL A 107 8.51 0.29 11.72
N PRO A 108 8.11 1.41 11.09
CA PRO A 108 8.82 1.99 9.97
C PRO A 108 10.24 2.42 10.33
N ILE A 109 11.20 1.97 9.53
CA ILE A 109 12.59 2.39 9.57
C ILE A 109 12.96 3.29 8.40
N GLY A 110 12.10 3.40 7.40
CA GLY A 110 12.21 4.25 6.22
C GLY A 110 10.88 4.38 5.49
N VAL A 111 10.82 5.31 4.57
CA VAL A 111 9.71 5.48 3.61
C VAL A 111 10.25 5.34 2.20
N ASN A 112 9.50 4.66 1.32
CA ASN A 112 9.96 4.34 -0.03
C ASN A 112 9.01 4.96 -1.09
N ALA A 113 9.57 5.78 -1.97
CA ALA A 113 8.85 6.44 -3.06
C ALA A 113 8.57 5.53 -4.27
N LEU A 114 8.91 4.24 -4.20
CA LEU A 114 8.61 3.21 -5.20
C LEU A 114 8.96 3.62 -6.66
N GLY A 115 10.16 4.18 -6.85
CA GLY A 115 10.66 4.62 -8.15
C GLY A 115 10.25 6.06 -8.54
N ASP A 116 9.42 6.74 -7.75
CA ASP A 116 8.97 8.10 -8.06
C ASP A 116 9.87 9.18 -7.45
N THR A 117 10.84 9.65 -8.21
CA THR A 117 11.74 10.74 -7.77
C THR A 117 11.00 12.02 -7.41
N SER A 118 9.82 12.28 -8.00
CA SER A 118 9.05 13.51 -7.75
C SER A 118 8.43 13.57 -6.35
N ARG A 119 8.27 12.42 -5.69
CA ARG A 119 7.73 12.36 -4.32
C ARG A 119 8.82 12.43 -3.25
N VAL A 120 10.07 12.13 -3.61
CA VAL A 120 11.21 12.19 -2.68
C VAL A 120 11.28 13.53 -1.92
N PRO A 121 11.15 14.72 -2.54
CA PRO A 121 11.21 15.98 -1.78
C PRO A 121 10.12 16.11 -0.71
N ALA A 122 8.88 15.71 -0.97
CA ALA A 122 7.80 15.78 0.01
C ALA A 122 8.03 14.80 1.18
N LEU A 123 8.45 13.57 0.85
CA LEU A 123 8.78 12.56 1.85
C LEU A 123 9.99 12.99 2.70
N THR A 124 10.98 13.65 2.09
CA THR A 124 12.15 14.19 2.81
C THR A 124 11.72 15.32 3.76
N ARG A 125 10.87 16.25 3.31
CA ARG A 125 10.33 17.30 4.20
C ARG A 125 9.61 16.70 5.41
N TRP A 126 8.73 15.72 5.17
CA TRP A 126 8.05 15.01 6.25
C TRP A 126 9.05 14.34 7.20
N HIS A 127 9.99 13.56 6.65
CA HIS A 127 11.01 12.86 7.42
C HIS A 127 11.86 13.82 8.26
N ASP A 128 12.29 14.94 7.66
CA ASP A 128 13.18 15.91 8.30
C ASP A 128 12.46 16.76 9.37
N ALA A 129 11.15 16.90 9.29
CA ALA A 129 10.33 17.56 10.30
C ALA A 129 10.10 16.70 11.56
N ARG A 130 10.30 15.39 11.47
CA ARG A 130 10.07 14.47 12.60
C ARG A 130 11.06 14.70 13.74
N ALA A 131 10.56 14.60 14.97
CA ALA A 131 11.41 14.61 16.17
C ALA A 131 12.39 13.41 16.19
N THR A 132 11.90 12.23 15.81
CA THR A 132 12.71 11.02 15.68
C THR A 132 12.80 10.61 14.21
N LYS A 133 14.02 10.63 13.67
CA LYS A 133 14.27 10.27 12.28
C LYS A 133 14.17 8.74 12.07
N LEU A 134 13.68 8.35 10.90
CA LEU A 134 13.71 6.95 10.49
C LEU A 134 15.15 6.58 10.09
N PRO A 135 15.70 5.45 10.56
CA PRO A 135 17.11 5.10 10.33
C PRO A 135 17.54 5.03 8.85
N LYS A 136 16.63 4.63 7.96
CA LYS A 136 16.89 4.55 6.52
C LYS A 136 16.39 5.78 5.74
N GLY A 137 15.73 6.72 6.41
CA GLY A 137 15.24 7.94 5.78
C GLY A 137 14.27 7.68 4.63
N VAL A 138 14.51 8.34 3.49
CA VAL A 138 13.71 8.22 2.26
C VAL A 138 14.46 7.38 1.24
N GLU A 139 13.87 6.27 0.86
CA GLU A 139 14.36 5.36 -0.17
C GLU A 139 13.51 5.54 -1.45
N ASN A 140 14.07 5.15 -2.60
CA ASN A 140 13.36 5.23 -3.87
C ASN A 140 13.67 4.01 -4.73
N MET A 141 13.14 2.86 -4.34
CA MET A 141 13.33 1.59 -5.03
C MET A 141 11.99 0.97 -5.37
N ASN A 142 11.73 0.74 -6.68
CA ASN A 142 10.51 0.08 -7.11
C ASN A 142 10.59 -1.43 -6.94
N TRP A 143 9.46 -2.04 -6.61
CA TRP A 143 9.27 -3.48 -6.52
C TRP A 143 7.83 -3.86 -6.90
N LEU A 144 7.55 -5.14 -7.07
CA LEU A 144 6.28 -5.69 -7.55
C LEU A 144 5.61 -6.55 -6.49
N ALA A 145 4.38 -6.97 -6.79
CA ALA A 145 3.63 -7.97 -6.06
C ALA A 145 3.04 -7.47 -4.73
N SER A 146 2.35 -6.31 -4.79
CA SER A 146 1.39 -5.84 -3.80
C SER A 146 0.48 -4.78 -4.43
N ASP A 147 -0.53 -4.32 -3.69
CA ASP A 147 -1.63 -3.47 -4.16
C ASP A 147 -1.23 -2.12 -4.74
N HIS A 148 -0.01 -1.64 -4.48
CA HIS A 148 0.52 -0.44 -5.15
C HIS A 148 0.76 -0.63 -6.65
N THR A 149 1.03 -1.87 -7.10
CA THR A 149 1.39 -2.14 -8.50
C THR A 149 0.27 -1.80 -9.49
N PRO A 150 -1.02 -2.18 -9.29
CA PRO A 150 -2.11 -1.75 -10.16
C PRO A 150 -2.28 -0.24 -10.24
N TYR A 151 -2.10 0.47 -9.13
CA TYR A 151 -2.13 1.93 -9.12
C TYR A 151 -0.97 2.55 -9.90
N GLN A 152 0.24 2.00 -9.77
CA GLN A 152 1.37 2.41 -10.60
C GLN A 152 1.08 2.24 -12.09
N LEU A 153 0.51 1.08 -12.50
CA LEU A 153 0.11 0.80 -13.87
C LEU A 153 -0.98 1.76 -14.37
N ALA A 154 -1.84 2.24 -13.48
CA ALA A 154 -2.80 3.31 -13.78
C ALA A 154 -2.17 4.72 -13.78
N GLY A 155 -0.84 4.85 -13.67
CA GLY A 155 -0.12 6.11 -13.67
C GLY A 155 -0.14 6.87 -12.35
N VAL A 156 -0.67 6.29 -11.28
CA VAL A 156 -0.72 6.88 -9.94
C VAL A 156 0.66 6.81 -9.29
N ARG A 157 1.01 7.83 -8.52
CA ARG A 157 2.20 7.85 -7.67
C ARG A 157 1.94 7.09 -6.40
N THR A 158 2.88 6.21 -6.03
CA THR A 158 2.71 5.31 -4.90
C THR A 158 3.88 5.41 -3.92
N VAL A 159 3.59 5.11 -2.66
CA VAL A 159 4.55 5.11 -1.55
C VAL A 159 4.26 3.91 -0.65
N THR A 160 5.28 3.39 -0.01
CA THR A 160 5.14 2.43 1.09
C THR A 160 6.15 2.73 2.19
N PHE A 161 6.07 2.02 3.31
CA PHE A 161 7.03 2.10 4.39
C PHE A 161 7.89 0.85 4.45
N ASN A 162 9.17 1.03 4.74
CA ASN A 162 10.05 -0.06 5.09
C ASN A 162 9.96 -0.27 6.60
N GLY A 163 9.21 -1.26 7.03
CA GLY A 163 9.00 -1.61 8.42
C GLY A 163 9.18 -3.12 8.59
N PRO A 164 10.38 -3.60 8.95
CA PRO A 164 10.63 -5.03 9.01
C PRO A 164 9.77 -5.70 10.09
N ILE A 165 9.20 -6.82 9.74
CA ILE A 165 8.59 -7.75 10.70
C ILE A 165 9.72 -8.54 11.37
N PRO A 166 9.64 -8.85 12.69
CA PRO A 166 10.63 -9.67 13.36
C PRO A 166 10.86 -11.02 12.65
N ARG A 167 12.11 -11.44 12.57
CA ARG A 167 12.50 -12.65 11.81
C ARG A 167 11.80 -13.92 12.30
N GLU A 168 11.57 -14.02 13.58
CA GLU A 168 10.86 -15.13 14.21
C GLU A 168 9.38 -15.19 13.80
N SER A 169 8.80 -14.06 13.41
CA SER A 169 7.43 -13.98 12.92
C SER A 169 7.37 -14.14 11.40
N VAL A 170 8.19 -13.40 10.64
CA VAL A 170 8.12 -13.39 9.17
C VAL A 170 8.39 -14.74 8.51
N ARG A 171 9.05 -15.67 9.20
CA ARG A 171 9.23 -17.04 8.72
C ARG A 171 7.91 -17.81 8.54
N HIS A 172 6.82 -17.29 9.09
CA HIS A 172 5.47 -17.85 8.98
C HIS A 172 4.63 -17.19 7.85
N TYR A 173 5.28 -16.35 7.05
CA TYR A 173 4.69 -15.75 5.87
C TYR A 173 4.12 -16.81 4.93
N HIS A 174 2.87 -16.65 4.52
CA HIS A 174 2.11 -17.61 3.71
C HIS A 174 2.01 -19.02 4.32
N ASP A 175 1.96 -19.10 5.66
CA ASP A 175 1.87 -20.34 6.41
C ASP A 175 0.67 -20.34 7.36
N MET A 176 0.16 -21.53 7.68
CA MET A 176 -0.94 -21.70 8.67
C MET A 176 -0.60 -21.15 10.06
N ALA A 177 0.68 -20.97 10.35
CA ALA A 177 1.15 -20.41 11.61
C ALA A 177 1.23 -18.88 11.61
N ASP A 178 0.80 -18.19 10.54
CA ASP A 178 0.58 -16.74 10.57
C ASP A 178 -0.68 -16.44 11.39
N SER A 179 -0.51 -16.36 12.70
CA SER A 179 -1.56 -16.23 13.70
C SER A 179 -1.29 -15.04 14.63
N ILE A 180 -2.31 -14.61 15.36
CA ILE A 180 -2.30 -13.37 16.16
C ILE A 180 -1.15 -13.29 17.18
N ASP A 181 -0.64 -14.42 17.64
CA ASP A 181 0.51 -14.49 18.55
C ASP A 181 1.85 -14.05 17.90
N LYS A 182 1.88 -13.88 16.57
CA LYS A 182 3.05 -13.35 15.84
C LYS A 182 3.09 -11.82 15.81
N VAL A 183 2.00 -11.16 16.18
CA VAL A 183 1.87 -9.70 16.15
C VAL A 183 1.81 -9.15 17.56
N SER A 184 2.75 -8.26 17.90
CA SER A 184 2.69 -7.56 19.18
C SER A 184 1.85 -6.28 19.09
N ALA A 185 1.03 -6.02 20.12
CA ALA A 185 0.24 -4.78 20.20
C ALA A 185 1.15 -3.52 20.21
N ALA A 186 2.31 -3.60 20.84
CA ALA A 186 3.27 -2.48 20.87
C ALA A 186 3.83 -2.18 19.47
N LEU A 187 4.20 -3.22 18.70
CA LEU A 187 4.65 -3.06 17.31
C LEU A 187 3.55 -2.40 16.46
N LEU A 188 2.31 -2.86 16.61
CA LEU A 188 1.17 -2.32 15.87
C LEU A 188 0.89 -0.85 16.22
N ASP A 189 0.94 -0.49 17.50
CA ASP A 189 0.74 0.89 17.96
C ASP A 189 1.86 1.82 17.46
N ASP A 190 3.11 1.43 17.62
CA ASP A 190 4.26 2.22 17.18
C ASP A 190 4.26 2.43 15.67
N SER A 191 3.99 1.38 14.90
CA SER A 191 3.91 1.49 13.44
C SER A 191 2.75 2.38 13.00
N THR A 192 1.58 2.20 13.59
CA THR A 192 0.38 2.99 13.28
C THR A 192 0.59 4.48 13.53
N ARG A 193 1.27 4.85 14.62
CA ARG A 193 1.58 6.27 14.95
C ARG A 193 2.44 6.92 13.87
N VAL A 194 3.47 6.25 13.41
CA VAL A 194 4.36 6.77 12.35
C VAL A 194 3.61 6.93 11.03
N ILE A 195 2.82 5.91 10.66
CA ILE A 195 2.04 5.92 9.42
C ILE A 195 0.96 7.02 9.47
N LEU A 196 0.24 7.15 10.58
CA LEU A 196 -0.78 8.19 10.77
C LEU A 196 -0.18 9.60 10.66
N GLU A 197 1.00 9.83 11.24
CA GLU A 197 1.72 11.09 11.12
C GLU A 197 2.02 11.41 9.65
N ALA A 198 2.53 10.43 8.89
CA ALA A 198 2.81 10.60 7.48
C ALA A 198 1.53 10.87 6.67
N VAL A 199 0.48 10.10 6.89
CA VAL A 199 -0.82 10.28 6.21
C VAL A 199 -1.37 11.68 6.43
N ARG A 200 -1.37 12.16 7.68
CA ARG A 200 -1.81 13.54 8.00
C ARG A 200 -0.98 14.57 7.27
N THR A 201 0.34 14.50 7.39
CA THR A 201 1.23 15.50 6.80
C THR A 201 1.13 15.52 5.27
N LEU A 202 1.08 14.35 4.62
CA LEU A 202 0.97 14.27 3.17
C LEU A 202 -0.41 14.66 2.66
N ALA A 203 -1.46 14.40 3.43
CA ALA A 203 -2.81 14.82 3.06
C ALA A 203 -3.03 16.33 3.26
N ASP A 204 -2.28 16.98 4.15
CA ASP A 204 -2.32 18.42 4.39
C ASP A 204 -1.31 19.22 3.56
N ASP A 205 -0.43 18.56 2.78
CA ASP A 205 0.55 19.26 1.93
C ASP A 205 -0.12 19.77 0.64
N ALA A 206 -0.51 21.05 0.64
CA ALA A 206 -1.09 21.73 -0.52
C ALA A 206 -0.15 21.79 -1.75
N ALA A 207 1.16 21.58 -1.56
CA ALA A 207 2.11 21.50 -2.68
C ALA A 207 2.06 20.15 -3.41
N LEU A 208 1.46 19.14 -2.81
CA LEU A 208 1.20 17.86 -3.46
C LEU A 208 -0.06 17.98 -4.32
N THR A 209 0.12 17.98 -5.63
CA THR A 209 -0.98 18.07 -6.60
C THR A 209 -1.29 16.71 -7.23
N PRO A 210 -2.56 16.47 -7.62
CA PRO A 210 -2.91 15.30 -8.42
C PRO A 210 -2.12 15.24 -9.70
N PHE A 211 -1.67 14.06 -10.07
CA PHE A 211 -0.91 13.83 -11.29
C PHE A 211 -1.07 12.39 -11.75
N ARG A 212 -1.14 12.20 -13.06
CA ARG A 212 -1.10 10.89 -13.71
C ARG A 212 0.11 10.83 -14.63
N ARG A 213 0.92 9.78 -14.49
CA ARG A 213 1.97 9.49 -15.47
C ARG A 213 1.36 9.15 -16.82
N SER A 214 2.01 9.56 -17.87
CA SER A 214 1.75 9.05 -19.22
C SER A 214 2.03 7.53 -19.28
N ARG A 215 1.55 6.89 -20.36
CA ARG A 215 1.86 5.46 -20.61
C ARG A 215 3.37 5.22 -20.72
N GLU A 216 4.11 6.15 -21.35
CA GLU A 216 5.55 6.05 -21.52
C GLU A 216 6.30 6.19 -20.18
N GLU A 217 5.96 7.20 -19.37
CA GLU A 217 6.53 7.38 -18.03
C GLU A 217 6.24 6.18 -17.12
N THR A 218 5.03 5.64 -17.23
CA THR A 218 4.64 4.43 -16.48
C THR A 218 5.46 3.22 -16.93
N ARG A 219 5.63 3.03 -18.23
CA ARG A 219 6.50 1.98 -18.77
C ARG A 219 7.94 2.10 -18.26
N ALA A 220 8.50 3.31 -18.27
CA ALA A 220 9.86 3.57 -17.80
C ALA A 220 10.04 3.24 -16.33
N LEU A 221 9.02 3.47 -15.47
CA LEU A 221 9.02 3.14 -14.05
C LEU A 221 9.32 1.66 -13.79
N PHE A 222 8.97 0.77 -14.71
CA PHE A 222 9.21 -0.68 -14.57
C PHE A 222 10.40 -1.16 -15.38
N THR A 223 10.68 -0.56 -16.54
CA THR A 223 11.81 -1.01 -17.40
C THR A 223 13.15 -0.55 -16.85
N THR A 224 13.25 0.64 -16.28
CA THR A 224 14.50 1.19 -15.74
C THR A 224 15.11 0.28 -14.65
N PRO A 225 14.34 -0.20 -13.64
CA PRO A 225 14.85 -1.16 -12.66
C PRO A 225 14.86 -2.61 -13.16
N GLY A 226 14.45 -2.90 -14.39
CA GLY A 226 14.43 -4.25 -14.97
C GLY A 226 13.28 -5.14 -14.47
N LEU A 227 12.21 -4.55 -13.96
CA LEU A 227 11.03 -5.28 -13.47
C LEU A 227 10.14 -5.83 -14.59
N ASP A 228 10.25 -5.28 -15.80
CA ASP A 228 9.49 -5.70 -16.98
C ASP A 228 9.64 -7.19 -17.30
N ARG A 229 10.84 -7.75 -17.13
CA ARG A 229 11.07 -9.20 -17.34
C ARG A 229 10.21 -10.06 -16.43
N ARG A 230 10.15 -9.69 -15.14
CA ARG A 230 9.32 -10.40 -14.16
C ARG A 230 7.84 -10.24 -14.46
N MET A 231 7.39 -9.04 -14.82
CA MET A 231 6.01 -8.77 -15.20
C MET A 231 5.58 -9.58 -16.44
N ARG A 232 6.46 -9.69 -17.46
CA ARG A 232 6.21 -10.53 -18.65
C ARG A 232 6.09 -12.00 -18.29
N ALA A 233 6.96 -12.51 -17.42
CA ALA A 233 6.92 -13.89 -16.96
C ALA A 233 5.65 -14.23 -16.15
N MET A 234 5.02 -13.23 -15.55
CA MET A 234 3.78 -13.34 -14.78
C MET A 234 2.53 -13.01 -15.62
N ASP A 235 2.67 -12.80 -16.93
CA ASP A 235 1.61 -12.31 -17.83
C ASP A 235 0.93 -11.02 -17.33
N TYR A 236 1.76 -10.09 -16.82
CA TYR A 236 1.33 -8.88 -16.14
C TYR A 236 1.80 -7.59 -16.83
N TRP A 237 2.45 -7.71 -18.01
CA TRP A 237 3.01 -6.60 -18.75
C TRP A 237 2.01 -5.99 -19.73
N PRO A 238 1.52 -4.73 -19.53
CA PRO A 238 0.46 -4.17 -20.35
C PRO A 238 0.94 -3.25 -21.48
N PHE A 239 2.26 -3.19 -21.76
CA PHE A 239 2.85 -2.16 -22.64
C PHE A 239 3.32 -2.64 -24.01
N ASP A 240 2.98 -3.84 -24.41
CA ASP A 240 3.25 -4.32 -25.78
C ASP A 240 2.20 -3.83 -26.76
#